data_2c392609aa0246ad26def8b47eecc4ed
#
_entry.id   2c392609aa0246ad26def8b47eecc4ed
#
_cell.length_a   1.000
_cell.length_b   1.000
_cell.length_c   1.000
_cell.angle_alpha   90.00
_cell.angle_beta   90.00
_cell.angle_gamma   90.00
#
_symmetry.space_group_name_H-M   'P 1'
#
loop_
_entity.id
_entity.type
_entity.pdbx_description
1 polymer ?
#
loop_
_entity_poly.entity_id
_entity_poly.type
_entity_poly.pdbx_seq_one_letter_code
_entity_poly.pdbx_strand_id
1 'polypeptide(L)'
;MVLRLLNKHGVSGWREYKHYIRKIRTLKRKVTSIKRSTSKAADVVQKRDLMIESAHKELLVLCQSMLVKLKATFASLQKENYINAAQVDLFKEFIGHANRQIEQINRRIILKQIIPHSEKVFSLFNPFTEWISKGKAGVPVEFGLRVSISSDQHGFILTHTTMHTEHDVDVAIPMIIKVKEDFPNVYSASFDRGYHSPSNQEKLDSV
;
A
#
# COMPACT_ATOMS: atom_id res chain seq x y z
N MET A 1 9.44 14.65 8.43
CA MET A 1 8.55 15.81 8.60
C MET A 1 8.37 16.14 10.09
N VAL A 2 7.73 15.28 10.91
CA VAL A 2 7.48 15.51 12.35
C VAL A 2 8.72 16.01 13.09
N LEU A 3 9.84 15.30 13.02
CA LEU A 3 11.08 15.69 13.71
C LEU A 3 11.69 17.03 13.24
N ARG A 4 11.42 17.45 12.00
CA ARG A 4 11.82 18.79 11.53
C ARG A 4 11.00 19.88 12.20
N LEU A 5 9.69 19.66 12.37
CA LEU A 5 8.80 20.57 13.11
C LEU A 5 9.22 20.67 14.58
N LEU A 6 9.51 19.52 15.22
CA LEU A 6 9.97 19.50 16.61
C LEU A 6 11.27 20.30 16.80
N ASN A 7 12.22 20.13 15.91
CA ASN A 7 13.47 20.91 15.95
C ASN A 7 13.22 22.39 15.72
N LYS A 8 12.32 22.77 14.79
CA LYS A 8 11.97 24.15 14.53
C LYS A 8 11.41 24.87 15.75
N HIS A 9 10.64 24.15 16.58
CA HIS A 9 9.99 24.69 17.79
C HIS A 9 10.79 24.41 19.09
N GLY A 10 12.05 23.98 18.98
CA GLY A 10 12.90 23.77 20.15
C GLY A 10 12.46 22.65 21.08
N VAL A 11 11.61 21.72 20.62
CA VAL A 11 11.10 20.62 21.46
C VAL A 11 12.23 19.66 21.79
N SER A 12 12.61 19.65 23.07
CA SER A 12 13.69 18.82 23.57
C SER A 12 13.32 17.34 23.65
N GLY A 13 14.33 16.50 23.86
CA GLY A 13 14.15 15.07 24.12
C GLY A 13 14.03 14.19 22.86
N TRP A 14 14.04 14.73 21.65
CA TRP A 14 14.11 13.99 20.41
C TRP A 14 15.53 14.02 19.83
N ARG A 15 16.01 12.83 19.46
CA ARG A 15 17.24 12.72 18.66
C ARG A 15 16.92 12.97 17.20
N GLU A 16 17.94 13.17 16.37
CA GLU A 16 17.77 13.29 14.93
C GLU A 16 17.01 12.10 14.33
N TYR A 17 16.18 12.37 13.32
CA TYR A 17 15.38 11.35 12.63
C TYR A 17 16.22 10.18 12.09
N LYS A 18 17.46 10.42 11.69
CA LYS A 18 18.40 9.39 11.22
C LYS A 18 18.66 8.31 12.27
N HIS A 19 18.70 8.66 13.57
CA HIS A 19 18.86 7.70 14.66
C HIS A 19 17.70 6.70 14.70
N TYR A 20 16.45 7.19 14.67
CA TYR A 20 15.26 6.35 14.71
C TYR A 20 15.10 5.49 13.47
N ILE A 21 15.36 6.07 12.28
CA ILE A 21 15.37 5.32 11.03
C ILE A 21 16.40 4.19 11.07
N ARG A 22 17.60 4.45 11.59
CA ARG A 22 18.66 3.43 11.71
C ARG A 22 18.22 2.28 12.60
N LYS A 23 17.66 2.56 13.77
CA LYS A 23 17.15 1.52 14.69
C LYS A 23 16.07 0.64 14.04
N ILE A 24 15.05 1.26 13.44
CA ILE A 24 13.97 0.52 12.78
C ILE A 24 14.51 -0.31 11.60
N ARG A 25 15.41 0.26 10.78
CA ARG A 25 16.03 -0.46 9.66
C ARG A 25 16.87 -1.66 10.13
N THR A 26 17.58 -1.55 11.25
CA THR A 26 18.36 -2.65 11.81
C THR A 26 17.45 -3.80 12.19
N LEU A 27 16.36 -3.54 12.93
CA LEU A 27 15.38 -4.56 13.29
C LEU A 27 14.68 -5.16 12.08
N LYS A 28 14.29 -4.34 11.08
CA LYS A 28 13.72 -4.83 9.83
C LYS A 28 14.70 -5.75 9.07
N ARG A 29 15.99 -5.38 8.98
CA ARG A 29 17.02 -6.21 8.35
C ARG A 29 17.21 -7.54 9.08
N LYS A 30 17.20 -7.53 10.42
CA LYS A 30 17.26 -8.75 11.25
C LYS A 30 16.13 -9.72 10.83
N VAL A 31 14.88 -9.25 10.78
CA VAL A 31 13.73 -10.06 10.33
C VAL A 31 13.91 -10.56 8.90
N THR A 32 14.31 -9.70 7.98
CA THR A 32 14.49 -10.07 6.57
C THR A 32 15.58 -11.12 6.39
N SER A 33 16.69 -11.00 7.14
CA SER A 33 17.78 -11.98 7.13
C SER A 33 17.31 -13.37 7.61
N ILE A 34 16.56 -13.41 8.71
CA ILE A 34 16.02 -14.66 9.23
C ILE A 34 15.07 -15.34 8.21
N LYS A 35 14.23 -14.55 7.52
CA LYS A 35 13.28 -15.06 6.50
C LYS A 35 13.94 -15.61 5.25
N ARG A 36 15.21 -15.30 4.98
CA ARG A 36 15.93 -15.83 3.81
C ARG A 36 16.29 -17.32 3.89
N SER A 37 16.22 -17.91 5.08
CA SER A 37 16.44 -19.36 5.23
C SER A 37 15.35 -20.12 4.48
N THR A 38 15.77 -21.03 3.59
CA THR A 38 14.89 -21.85 2.73
C THR A 38 14.71 -23.28 3.26
N SER A 39 15.36 -23.63 4.38
CA SER A 39 15.25 -24.96 4.98
C SER A 39 13.81 -25.31 5.31
N LYS A 40 13.43 -26.55 4.99
CA LYS A 40 12.11 -27.14 5.27
C LYS A 40 12.14 -28.11 6.47
N ALA A 41 13.30 -28.33 7.10
CA ALA A 41 13.40 -29.19 8.29
C ALA A 41 12.59 -28.58 9.43
N ALA A 42 11.77 -29.39 10.08
CA ALA A 42 10.77 -28.91 11.05
C ALA A 42 11.39 -28.15 12.23
N ASP A 43 12.49 -28.63 12.77
CA ASP A 43 13.24 -27.99 13.84
C ASP A 43 13.80 -26.62 13.43
N VAL A 44 14.34 -26.51 12.20
CA VAL A 44 14.87 -25.26 11.64
C VAL A 44 13.73 -24.26 11.38
N VAL A 45 12.59 -24.72 10.89
CA VAL A 45 11.40 -23.90 10.67
C VAL A 45 10.89 -23.34 12.00
N GLN A 46 10.74 -24.20 13.02
CA GLN A 46 10.29 -23.78 14.33
C GLN A 46 11.23 -22.75 14.97
N LYS A 47 12.54 -23.01 14.94
CA LYS A 47 13.55 -22.06 15.45
C LYS A 47 13.50 -20.73 14.71
N ARG A 48 13.37 -20.76 13.38
CA ARG A 48 13.22 -19.56 12.54
C ARG A 48 11.99 -18.75 12.94
N ASP A 49 10.84 -19.39 13.14
CA ASP A 49 9.60 -18.71 13.50
C ASP A 49 9.68 -18.06 14.88
N LEU A 50 10.29 -18.69 15.85
CA LEU A 50 10.59 -18.10 17.17
C LEU A 50 11.51 -16.87 17.05
N MET A 51 12.54 -16.95 16.22
CA MET A 51 13.45 -15.82 15.98
C MET A 51 12.74 -14.64 15.27
N ILE A 52 11.84 -14.93 14.31
CA ILE A 52 11.02 -13.92 13.63
C ILE A 52 10.08 -13.26 14.66
N GLU A 53 9.43 -14.03 15.51
CA GLU A 53 8.53 -13.51 16.53
C GLU A 53 9.27 -12.62 17.53
N SER A 54 10.41 -13.08 18.05
CA SER A 54 11.26 -12.30 18.94
C SER A 54 11.70 -10.96 18.33
N ALA A 55 12.18 -10.99 17.09
CA ALA A 55 12.60 -9.77 16.40
C ALA A 55 11.44 -8.79 16.13
N HIS A 56 10.22 -9.28 15.90
CA HIS A 56 9.05 -8.42 15.80
C HIS A 56 8.60 -7.87 17.15
N LYS A 57 8.72 -8.64 18.25
CA LYS A 57 8.46 -8.12 19.61
C LYS A 57 9.40 -6.94 19.92
N GLU A 58 10.70 -7.07 19.63
CA GLU A 58 11.65 -5.95 19.77
C GLU A 58 11.24 -4.73 18.94
N LEU A 59 10.81 -4.93 17.70
CA LEU A 59 10.34 -3.85 16.81
C LEU A 59 9.07 -3.20 17.37
N LEU A 60 8.09 -3.99 17.82
CA LEU A 60 6.84 -3.49 18.39
C LEU A 60 7.09 -2.64 19.63
N VAL A 61 7.91 -3.10 20.56
CA VAL A 61 8.28 -2.34 21.78
C VAL A 61 8.91 -1.00 21.41
N LEU A 62 9.84 -0.97 20.44
CA LEU A 62 10.45 0.26 19.97
C LEU A 62 9.40 1.19 19.35
N CYS A 63 8.56 0.69 18.44
CA CYS A 63 7.56 1.50 17.74
C CYS A 63 6.50 2.04 18.70
N GLN A 64 6.05 1.23 19.66
CA GLN A 64 5.09 1.65 20.68
C GLN A 64 5.66 2.76 21.58
N SER A 65 6.89 2.61 22.06
CA SER A 65 7.55 3.63 22.88
C SER A 65 7.71 4.96 22.12
N MET A 66 8.09 4.89 20.83
CA MET A 66 8.17 6.08 19.98
C MET A 66 6.80 6.72 19.74
N LEU A 67 5.76 5.91 19.57
CA LEU A 67 4.41 6.40 19.33
C LEU A 67 3.81 7.08 20.57
N VAL A 68 4.02 6.51 21.76
CA VAL A 68 3.62 7.16 23.04
C VAL A 68 4.29 8.52 23.16
N LYS A 69 5.59 8.58 22.95
CA LYS A 69 6.34 9.83 22.97
C LYS A 69 5.87 10.83 21.93
N LEU A 70 5.57 10.36 20.71
CA LEU A 70 5.06 11.20 19.65
C LEU A 70 3.69 11.80 20.01
N LYS A 71 2.76 11.00 20.57
CA LYS A 71 1.44 11.48 21.01
C LYS A 71 1.56 12.53 22.10
N ALA A 72 2.42 12.33 23.09
CA ALA A 72 2.66 13.33 24.15
C ALA A 72 3.23 14.64 23.57
N THR A 73 4.21 14.53 22.68
CA THR A 73 4.78 15.70 22.00
C THR A 73 3.74 16.43 21.14
N PHE A 74 2.91 15.68 20.41
CA PHE A 74 1.83 16.26 19.60
C PHE A 74 0.84 17.05 20.47
N ALA A 75 0.43 16.49 21.61
CA ALA A 75 -0.46 17.18 22.55
C ALA A 75 0.17 18.49 23.07
N SER A 76 1.47 18.50 23.39
CA SER A 76 2.19 19.72 23.80
C SER A 76 2.21 20.76 22.69
N LEU A 77 2.52 20.37 21.44
CA LEU A 77 2.55 21.28 20.30
C LEU A 77 1.17 21.92 20.01
N GLN A 78 0.09 21.14 20.20
CA GLN A 78 -1.27 21.66 20.07
C GLN A 78 -1.59 22.67 21.20
N LYS A 79 -1.27 22.34 22.43
CA LYS A 79 -1.53 23.20 23.60
C LYS A 79 -0.82 24.55 23.46
N GLU A 80 0.41 24.55 22.96
CA GLU A 80 1.20 25.77 22.78
C GLU A 80 0.91 26.50 21.44
N ASN A 81 -0.05 26.02 20.64
CA ASN A 81 -0.38 26.57 19.32
C ASN A 81 0.80 26.66 18.34
N TYR A 82 1.78 25.75 18.46
CA TYR A 82 2.96 25.70 17.57
C TYR A 82 2.66 25.07 16.21
N ILE A 83 1.48 24.48 16.02
CA ILE A 83 1.08 23.80 14.78
C ILE A 83 -0.30 24.30 14.35
N ASN A 84 -0.44 24.49 13.04
CA ASN A 84 -1.70 24.89 12.42
C ASN A 84 -2.64 23.68 12.17
N ALA A 85 -3.88 23.94 11.75
CA ALA A 85 -4.89 22.90 11.51
C ALA A 85 -4.41 21.82 10.52
N ALA A 86 -3.81 22.20 9.39
CA ALA A 86 -3.30 21.25 8.39
C ALA A 86 -2.20 20.34 8.96
N GLN A 87 -1.34 20.88 9.83
CA GLN A 87 -0.31 20.10 10.51
C GLN A 87 -0.93 19.16 11.55
N VAL A 88 -1.98 19.58 12.24
CA VAL A 88 -2.75 18.74 13.17
C VAL A 88 -3.32 17.52 12.45
N ASP A 89 -3.98 17.74 11.32
CA ASP A 89 -4.60 16.66 10.54
C ASP A 89 -3.55 15.68 10.03
N LEU A 90 -2.43 16.19 9.55
CA LEU A 90 -1.31 15.38 9.09
C LEU A 90 -0.68 14.55 10.23
N PHE A 91 -0.54 15.10 11.45
CA PHE A 91 -0.08 14.34 12.61
C PHE A 91 -1.06 13.22 12.97
N LYS A 92 -2.38 13.51 12.99
CA LYS A 92 -3.43 12.52 13.28
C LYS A 92 -3.38 11.38 12.27
N GLU A 93 -3.26 11.69 10.98
CA GLU A 93 -3.17 10.71 9.90
C GLU A 93 -1.98 9.77 10.11
N PHE A 94 -0.76 10.30 10.29
CA PHE A 94 0.43 9.46 10.48
C PHE A 94 0.43 8.69 11.81
N ILE A 95 -0.14 9.23 12.88
CA ILE A 95 -0.36 8.51 14.13
C ILE A 95 -1.34 7.35 13.89
N GLY A 96 -2.40 7.58 13.13
CA GLY A 96 -3.35 6.55 12.72
C GLY A 96 -2.68 5.42 11.94
N HIS A 97 -1.86 5.75 10.95
CA HIS A 97 -1.08 4.77 10.19
C HIS A 97 -0.10 3.99 11.07
N ALA A 98 0.58 4.66 12.00
CA ALA A 98 1.51 3.98 12.92
C ALA A 98 0.79 3.02 13.86
N ASN A 99 -0.35 3.41 14.45
CA ASN A 99 -1.19 2.53 15.27
C ASN A 99 -1.62 1.29 14.48
N ARG A 100 -2.15 1.48 13.26
CA ARG A 100 -2.59 0.39 12.38
C ARG A 100 -1.46 -0.58 12.07
N GLN A 101 -0.27 -0.09 11.71
CA GLN A 101 0.88 -0.95 11.42
C GLN A 101 1.31 -1.76 12.66
N ILE A 102 1.38 -1.14 13.83
CA ILE A 102 1.71 -1.81 15.08
C ILE A 102 0.68 -2.91 15.39
N GLU A 103 -0.60 -2.59 15.27
CA GLU A 103 -1.70 -3.52 15.53
C GLU A 103 -1.67 -4.69 14.54
N GLN A 104 -1.50 -4.43 13.24
CA GLN A 104 -1.44 -5.49 12.22
C GLN A 104 -0.22 -6.40 12.39
N ILE A 105 0.94 -5.85 12.73
CA ILE A 105 2.13 -6.68 13.04
C ILE A 105 1.84 -7.56 14.25
N ASN A 106 1.25 -7.02 15.31
CA ASN A 106 0.89 -7.79 16.50
C ASN A 106 -0.09 -8.92 16.16
N ARG A 107 -1.19 -8.61 15.50
CA ARG A 107 -2.19 -9.60 15.08
C ARG A 107 -1.57 -10.68 14.19
N ARG A 108 -0.82 -10.30 13.16
CA ARG A 108 -0.28 -11.24 12.18
C ARG A 108 0.83 -12.12 12.73
N ILE A 109 1.76 -11.55 13.52
CA ILE A 109 2.99 -12.23 13.92
C ILE A 109 2.86 -12.85 15.32
N ILE A 110 2.29 -12.12 16.27
CA ILE A 110 2.20 -12.58 17.67
C ILE A 110 0.95 -13.43 17.87
N LEU A 111 -0.22 -12.91 17.43
CA LEU A 111 -1.50 -13.59 17.61
C LEU A 111 -1.83 -14.58 16.48
N LYS A 112 -0.98 -14.68 15.43
CA LYS A 112 -1.16 -15.58 14.28
C LYS A 112 -2.49 -15.39 13.53
N GLN A 113 -3.11 -14.22 13.65
CA GLN A 113 -4.36 -13.90 12.99
C GLN A 113 -4.16 -13.56 11.51
N ILE A 114 -5.16 -13.83 10.70
CA ILE A 114 -5.21 -13.37 9.30
C ILE A 114 -5.72 -11.93 9.30
N ILE A 115 -4.99 -11.04 8.63
CA ILE A 115 -5.45 -9.67 8.39
C ILE A 115 -6.30 -9.67 7.12
N PRO A 116 -7.58 -9.27 7.18
CA PRO A 116 -8.41 -9.13 6.00
C PRO A 116 -7.80 -8.17 4.98
N HIS A 117 -8.08 -8.42 3.70
CA HIS A 117 -7.51 -7.58 2.62
C HIS A 117 -7.95 -6.12 2.74
N SER A 118 -9.21 -5.89 3.09
CA SER A 118 -9.80 -4.56 3.28
C SER A 118 -9.17 -3.73 4.40
N GLU A 119 -8.52 -4.37 5.38
CA GLU A 119 -7.83 -3.65 6.46
C GLU A 119 -6.40 -3.27 6.08
N LYS A 120 -5.83 -3.85 5.02
CA LYS A 120 -4.43 -3.61 4.63
C LYS A 120 -4.26 -2.26 3.98
N VAL A 121 -3.12 -1.62 4.26
CA VAL A 121 -2.70 -0.39 3.58
C VAL A 121 -1.45 -0.71 2.76
N PHE A 122 -1.56 -0.59 1.46
CA PHE A 122 -0.48 -0.93 0.53
C PHE A 122 0.42 0.27 0.22
N SER A 123 -0.10 1.49 0.35
CA SER A 123 0.67 2.73 0.25
C SER A 123 0.15 3.77 1.25
N LEU A 124 1.08 4.47 1.92
CA LEU A 124 0.74 5.57 2.83
C LEU A 124 0.48 6.89 2.09
N PHE A 125 0.97 7.02 0.86
CA PHE A 125 0.90 8.26 0.08
C PHE A 125 -0.10 8.18 -1.07
N ASN A 126 -0.56 6.96 -1.37
CA ASN A 126 -1.58 6.70 -2.37
C ASN A 126 -2.57 5.67 -1.81
N PRO A 127 -3.66 6.14 -1.15
CA PRO A 127 -4.63 5.26 -0.49
C PRO A 127 -5.37 4.34 -1.47
N PHE A 128 -5.39 4.69 -2.76
CA PHE A 128 -6.03 3.90 -3.82
C PHE A 128 -5.17 2.73 -4.31
N THR A 129 -3.96 2.54 -3.77
CA THR A 129 -3.10 1.44 -4.15
C THR A 129 -3.71 0.10 -3.79
N GLU A 130 -3.91 -0.74 -4.79
CA GLU A 130 -4.41 -2.10 -4.66
C GLU A 130 -3.29 -3.14 -4.75
N TRP A 131 -3.58 -4.34 -4.25
CA TRP A 131 -2.77 -5.53 -4.45
C TRP A 131 -3.30 -6.27 -5.68
N ILE A 132 -2.54 -6.28 -6.75
CA ILE A 132 -2.90 -6.92 -8.01
C ILE A 132 -2.13 -8.23 -8.15
N SER A 133 -2.85 -9.35 -8.10
CA SER A 133 -2.27 -10.66 -8.34
C SER A 133 -2.14 -10.89 -9.85
N LYS A 134 -0.94 -11.15 -10.34
CA LYS A 134 -0.67 -11.35 -11.78
C LYS A 134 -0.68 -12.82 -12.21
N GLY A 135 -0.65 -13.77 -11.29
CA GLY A 135 -0.57 -15.20 -11.63
C GLY A 135 0.68 -15.60 -12.43
N LYS A 136 1.67 -14.72 -12.55
CA LYS A 136 2.89 -14.96 -13.33
C LYS A 136 4.03 -15.42 -12.43
N ALA A 137 4.87 -16.32 -12.97
CA ALA A 137 6.13 -16.69 -12.33
C ALA A 137 7.07 -15.48 -12.26
N GLY A 138 7.73 -15.27 -11.12
CA GLY A 138 8.70 -14.20 -10.90
C GLY A 138 8.16 -13.02 -10.11
N VAL A 139 7.18 -12.29 -10.60
CA VAL A 139 6.52 -11.20 -9.87
C VAL A 139 5.03 -11.52 -9.70
N PRO A 140 4.67 -12.24 -8.63
CA PRO A 140 3.28 -12.70 -8.45
C PRO A 140 2.30 -11.57 -8.10
N VAL A 141 2.83 -10.42 -7.64
CA VAL A 141 2.02 -9.30 -7.15
C VAL A 141 2.61 -7.97 -7.59
N GLU A 142 1.75 -7.09 -8.04
CA GLU A 142 2.04 -5.68 -8.29
C GLU A 142 1.18 -4.80 -7.37
N PHE A 143 1.69 -3.61 -7.08
CA PHE A 143 0.97 -2.59 -6.33
C PHE A 143 0.64 -1.42 -7.24
N GLY A 144 -0.62 -1.01 -7.27
CA GLY A 144 -1.06 0.12 -8.10
C GLY A 144 -2.56 0.13 -8.28
N LEU A 145 -3.02 0.92 -9.23
CA LEU A 145 -4.38 0.86 -9.77
C LEU A 145 -4.35 0.18 -11.12
N ARG A 146 -5.39 -0.59 -11.42
CA ARG A 146 -5.60 -1.10 -12.75
C ARG A 146 -6.15 0.02 -13.62
N VAL A 147 -5.62 0.15 -14.82
CA VAL A 147 -6.09 1.13 -15.80
C VAL A 147 -6.30 0.40 -17.11
N SER A 148 -7.50 0.51 -17.66
CA SER A 148 -7.80 0.10 -19.02
C SER A 148 -7.53 1.28 -19.94
N ILE A 149 -6.83 1.03 -21.04
CA ILE A 149 -6.42 2.05 -22.01
C ILE A 149 -6.85 1.59 -23.40
N SER A 150 -7.50 2.48 -24.14
CA SER A 150 -7.71 2.32 -25.57
C SER A 150 -6.74 3.21 -26.33
N SER A 151 -6.07 2.64 -27.31
CA SER A 151 -5.15 3.39 -28.19
C SER A 151 -5.45 3.11 -29.66
N ASP A 152 -5.08 4.05 -30.52
CA ASP A 152 -5.11 3.87 -31.96
C ASP A 152 -3.92 3.04 -32.46
N GLN A 153 -3.90 2.77 -33.76
CA GLN A 153 -2.82 2.02 -34.43
C GLN A 153 -1.44 2.70 -34.37
N HIS A 154 -1.39 3.99 -34.04
CA HIS A 154 -0.17 4.78 -33.90
C HIS A 154 0.31 4.88 -32.45
N GLY A 155 -0.45 4.31 -31.50
CA GLY A 155 -0.13 4.32 -30.07
C GLY A 155 -0.61 5.56 -29.32
N PHE A 156 -1.46 6.42 -29.94
CA PHE A 156 -2.10 7.51 -29.23
C PHE A 156 -3.24 6.99 -28.34
N ILE A 157 -3.25 7.41 -27.08
CA ILE A 157 -4.31 7.04 -26.13
C ILE A 157 -5.58 7.82 -26.50
N LEU A 158 -6.63 7.10 -26.88
CA LEU A 158 -7.93 7.66 -27.21
C LEU A 158 -8.78 7.86 -25.95
N THR A 159 -8.79 6.88 -25.06
CA THR A 159 -9.46 6.96 -23.75
C THR A 159 -8.82 6.04 -22.73
N HIS A 160 -9.13 6.28 -21.47
CA HIS A 160 -8.72 5.42 -20.37
C HIS A 160 -9.81 5.36 -19.30
N THR A 161 -9.77 4.30 -18.49
CA THR A 161 -10.61 4.18 -17.30
C THR A 161 -9.81 3.56 -16.16
N THR A 162 -9.95 4.13 -14.97
CA THR A 162 -9.36 3.56 -13.74
C THR A 162 -10.32 2.54 -13.17
N MET A 163 -9.81 1.32 -12.94
CA MET A 163 -10.60 0.19 -12.48
C MET A 163 -10.31 -0.05 -11.00
N HIS A 164 -11.34 -0.05 -10.16
CA HIS A 164 -11.24 -0.36 -8.73
C HIS A 164 -11.71 -1.78 -8.44
N THR A 165 -12.97 -2.06 -8.70
CA THR A 165 -13.60 -3.37 -8.50
C THR A 165 -13.92 -4.09 -9.80
N GLU A 166 -13.94 -3.34 -10.88
CA GLU A 166 -14.29 -3.83 -12.22
C GLU A 166 -13.23 -4.79 -12.74
N HIS A 167 -13.66 -5.75 -13.56
CA HIS A 167 -12.79 -6.62 -14.34
C HIS A 167 -12.67 -6.11 -15.78
N ASP A 168 -11.69 -6.60 -16.51
CA ASP A 168 -11.44 -6.22 -17.91
C ASP A 168 -12.71 -6.41 -18.77
N VAL A 169 -13.47 -7.48 -18.53
CA VAL A 169 -14.73 -7.75 -19.24
C VAL A 169 -15.81 -6.68 -18.99
N ASP A 170 -15.82 -6.05 -17.82
CA ASP A 170 -16.86 -5.09 -17.44
C ASP A 170 -16.66 -3.75 -18.13
N VAL A 171 -15.41 -3.39 -18.44
CA VAL A 171 -15.04 -2.09 -19.02
C VAL A 171 -14.93 -2.11 -20.54
N ALA A 172 -14.94 -3.28 -21.19
CA ALA A 172 -14.77 -3.42 -22.63
C ALA A 172 -15.79 -2.59 -23.41
N ILE A 173 -17.09 -2.83 -23.21
CA ILE A 173 -18.16 -2.17 -23.94
C ILE A 173 -18.25 -0.68 -23.62
N PRO A 174 -18.25 -0.23 -22.33
CA PRO A 174 -18.25 1.19 -22.01
C PRO A 174 -17.09 1.97 -22.66
N MET A 175 -15.91 1.36 -22.74
CA MET A 175 -14.76 2.02 -23.36
C MET A 175 -14.93 2.19 -24.88
N ILE A 176 -15.46 1.18 -25.58
CA ILE A 176 -15.70 1.30 -27.04
C ILE A 176 -16.79 2.32 -27.33
N ILE A 177 -17.87 2.32 -26.55
CA ILE A 177 -18.91 3.35 -26.69
C ILE A 177 -18.28 4.74 -26.58
N LYS A 178 -17.50 4.98 -25.55
CA LYS A 178 -16.82 6.26 -25.35
C LYS A 178 -15.85 6.59 -26.49
N VAL A 179 -15.09 5.61 -26.99
CA VAL A 179 -14.20 5.83 -28.14
C VAL A 179 -15.00 6.23 -29.38
N LYS A 180 -16.15 5.59 -29.65
CA LYS A 180 -16.98 5.93 -30.80
C LYS A 180 -17.68 7.28 -30.67
N GLU A 181 -18.05 7.69 -29.45
CA GLU A 181 -18.58 9.05 -29.21
C GLU A 181 -17.54 10.12 -29.54
N ASP A 182 -16.29 9.94 -29.07
CA ASP A 182 -15.21 10.90 -29.27
C ASP A 182 -14.57 10.79 -30.67
N PHE A 183 -14.58 9.60 -31.29
CA PHE A 183 -13.95 9.27 -32.56
C PHE A 183 -14.90 8.44 -33.46
N PRO A 184 -15.93 9.04 -34.09
CA PRO A 184 -16.95 8.31 -34.84
C PRO A 184 -16.43 7.48 -36.04
N ASN A 185 -15.24 7.80 -36.52
CA ASN A 185 -14.60 7.11 -37.67
C ASN A 185 -13.92 5.78 -37.27
N VAL A 186 -13.89 5.41 -35.97
CA VAL A 186 -13.38 4.11 -35.53
C VAL A 186 -14.38 3.01 -35.95
N TYR A 187 -13.91 2.10 -36.77
CA TYR A 187 -14.73 1.02 -37.37
C TYR A 187 -14.34 -0.38 -36.89
N SER A 188 -13.21 -0.52 -36.18
CA SER A 188 -12.75 -1.79 -35.64
C SER A 188 -11.99 -1.61 -34.35
N ALA A 189 -12.05 -2.59 -33.48
CA ALA A 189 -11.29 -2.63 -32.24
C ALA A 189 -10.76 -4.05 -31.98
N SER A 190 -9.56 -4.13 -31.42
CA SER A 190 -9.00 -5.39 -30.92
C SER A 190 -8.78 -5.29 -29.42
N PHE A 191 -9.01 -6.40 -28.71
CA PHE A 191 -8.90 -6.47 -27.28
C PHE A 191 -7.89 -7.55 -26.86
N ASP A 192 -7.25 -7.34 -25.73
CA ASP A 192 -6.56 -8.45 -25.06
C ASP A 192 -7.59 -9.50 -24.61
N ARG A 193 -7.13 -10.75 -24.53
CA ARG A 193 -7.97 -11.90 -24.17
C ARG A 193 -8.72 -11.71 -22.86
N GLY A 194 -8.20 -10.93 -21.93
CA GLY A 194 -8.85 -10.62 -20.65
C GLY A 194 -10.20 -9.91 -20.78
N TYR A 195 -10.45 -9.22 -21.90
CA TYR A 195 -11.70 -8.48 -22.15
C TYR A 195 -12.80 -9.33 -22.81
N HIS A 196 -12.45 -10.53 -23.24
CA HIS A 196 -13.38 -11.39 -23.96
C HIS A 196 -14.43 -12.02 -23.01
N SER A 197 -15.70 -11.88 -23.41
CA SER A 197 -16.80 -12.72 -22.94
C SER A 197 -17.81 -12.90 -24.08
N PRO A 198 -18.58 -14.02 -24.12
CA PRO A 198 -19.65 -14.20 -25.11
C PRO A 198 -20.61 -13.00 -25.14
N SER A 199 -21.03 -12.52 -23.98
CA SER A 199 -21.91 -11.35 -23.87
C SER A 199 -21.30 -10.07 -24.43
N ASN A 200 -19.98 -9.85 -24.27
CA ASN A 200 -19.33 -8.70 -24.85
C ASN A 200 -19.25 -8.82 -26.37
N GLN A 201 -19.02 -10.00 -26.90
CA GLN A 201 -19.00 -10.23 -28.34
C GLN A 201 -20.36 -9.92 -28.98
N GLU A 202 -21.47 -10.40 -28.40
CA GLU A 202 -22.81 -10.06 -28.88
C GLU A 202 -23.11 -8.54 -28.85
N LYS A 203 -22.66 -7.85 -27.78
CA LYS A 203 -22.87 -6.41 -27.65
C LYS A 203 -22.02 -5.60 -28.62
N LEU A 204 -20.82 -6.06 -28.96
CA LEU A 204 -19.94 -5.37 -29.92
C LEU A 204 -20.52 -5.37 -31.32
N ASP A 205 -21.30 -6.37 -31.71
CA ASP A 205 -22.00 -6.42 -33.00
C ASP A 205 -23.07 -5.31 -33.15
N SER A 206 -23.50 -4.71 -32.02
CA SER A 206 -24.51 -3.65 -31.97
C SER A 206 -23.94 -2.24 -31.73
N VAL A 207 -22.65 -2.14 -31.44
CA VAL A 207 -21.94 -0.88 -31.19
C VAL A 207 -21.16 -0.41 -32.43
#